data_effe14506be135486cd8d989265d0423
#
_entry.id   effe14506be135486cd8d989265d0423
#
_cell.length_a   1.000
_cell.length_b   1.000
_cell.length_c   1.000
_cell.angle_alpha   90.00
_cell.angle_beta   90.00
_cell.angle_gamma   90.00
#
_symmetry.space_group_name_H-M   'P 1'
#
loop_
_entity.id
_entity.type
_entity.pdbx_description
1 polymer ?
#
loop_
_entity_poly.entity_id
_entity_poly.type
_entity_poly.pdbx_seq_one_letter_code
_entity_poly.pdbx_strand_id
1 'polypeptide(L)'
;MFDEFDSRLAQAVEEAGFKEPTEVQIATFEAALSGEDVFVSAETGSGKTAAYLLPIFEHLLQGDSNHEIRALVLVPTRELAQQVLKQAKVLARLTSLKLGHIGGGTDIKKQTLLVQEPADFIVATPGRLLELMARELVDLEAVEILVLDEADRLLDMGFSDDILAIASHCEHRTQTQFFSATLANKGLRGLADELLDEPQYIELNQKSDKHSSITQQIIFTDDNAHKYQLLSWLLKNEEYRHALVFCNSKEQVDQVQRVMQQQEVSAGVLHGDKDQKQRNLVMSKLRRNELKIMIATDIAARGLDIEGMDLVINFEMPRRGDIYVHRIGRTGRAGQKGLAITLISAPEYNLMSGIERYLQQRFDRRRIKELEGNYKGPKKLKASGKAAGSKKKKVKKNNLKTKAKKK
;
A
#
# COMPACT_ATOMS: atom_id res chain seq x y z
N MET A 1 22.90 18.50 7.39
CA MET A 1 22.49 17.45 6.43
C MET A 1 21.64 18.03 5.30
N PHE A 2 20.47 18.71 5.52
CA PHE A 2 19.78 19.38 4.40
C PHE A 2 20.59 20.54 3.81
N ASP A 3 21.43 21.19 4.60
CA ASP A 3 22.32 22.28 4.17
C ASP A 3 23.49 21.82 3.28
N GLU A 4 23.66 20.52 3.13
CA GLU A 4 24.70 19.93 2.26
C GLU A 4 24.22 19.76 0.81
N PHE A 5 22.93 19.89 0.55
CA PHE A 5 22.35 19.89 -0.79
C PHE A 5 22.53 21.26 -1.48
N ASP A 6 22.31 21.28 -2.80
CA ASP A 6 22.25 22.55 -3.55
C ASP A 6 21.40 23.59 -2.82
N SER A 7 21.86 24.83 -2.75
CA SER A 7 21.22 25.90 -1.95
C SER A 7 19.74 26.10 -2.30
N ARG A 8 19.32 25.87 -3.55
CA ARG A 8 17.93 25.95 -4.00
C ARG A 8 17.10 24.79 -3.45
N LEU A 9 17.66 23.58 -3.33
CA LEU A 9 17.01 22.43 -2.69
C LEU A 9 16.90 22.65 -1.19
N ALA A 10 17.97 23.05 -0.53
CA ALA A 10 18.00 23.33 0.90
C ALA A 10 16.95 24.38 1.28
N GLN A 11 16.87 25.49 0.54
CA GLN A 11 15.83 26.51 0.75
C GLN A 11 14.42 25.98 0.51
N ALA A 12 14.20 25.18 -0.54
CA ALA A 12 12.88 24.61 -0.81
C ALA A 12 12.44 23.63 0.29
N VAL A 13 13.36 22.85 0.85
CA VAL A 13 13.15 21.93 1.99
C VAL A 13 12.74 22.71 3.25
N GLU A 14 13.46 23.80 3.59
CA GLU A 14 13.16 24.66 4.73
C GLU A 14 11.76 25.28 4.59
N GLU A 15 11.47 25.89 3.44
CA GLU A 15 10.16 26.52 3.17
C GLU A 15 9.01 25.50 3.08
N ALA A 16 9.29 24.22 2.80
CA ALA A 16 8.34 23.13 2.88
C ALA A 16 8.07 22.65 4.31
N GLY A 17 8.82 23.19 5.29
CA GLY A 17 8.66 22.89 6.72
C GLY A 17 9.40 21.63 7.20
N PHE A 18 10.36 21.11 6.43
CA PHE A 18 11.25 20.05 6.88
C PHE A 18 12.30 20.65 7.84
N LYS A 19 12.23 20.26 9.11
CA LYS A 19 13.16 20.79 10.14
C LYS A 19 14.39 19.92 10.30
N GLU A 20 14.16 18.62 10.42
CA GLU A 20 15.20 17.61 10.63
C GLU A 20 14.94 16.42 9.71
N PRO A 21 15.99 15.76 9.19
CA PRO A 21 15.83 14.56 8.39
C PRO A 21 15.30 13.42 9.26
N THR A 22 14.44 12.60 8.69
CA THR A 22 13.93 11.39 9.33
C THR A 22 15.00 10.29 9.33
N GLU A 23 14.82 9.27 10.18
CA GLU A 23 15.74 8.13 10.26
C GLU A 23 16.01 7.46 8.90
N VAL A 24 14.96 7.31 8.04
CA VAL A 24 15.12 6.74 6.71
C VAL A 24 15.92 7.66 5.78
N GLN A 25 15.75 8.96 5.89
CA GLN A 25 16.51 9.93 5.10
C GLN A 25 18.00 9.91 5.50
N ILE A 26 18.28 9.93 6.80
CA ILE A 26 19.66 9.85 7.34
C ILE A 26 20.34 8.57 6.83
N ALA A 27 19.66 7.44 6.93
CA ALA A 27 20.25 6.15 6.54
C ALA A 27 20.41 5.98 5.03
N THR A 28 19.64 6.71 4.22
CA THR A 28 19.65 6.53 2.74
C THR A 28 20.56 7.54 2.03
N PHE A 29 20.69 8.78 2.56
CA PHE A 29 21.33 9.87 1.81
C PHE A 29 22.77 9.58 1.43
N GLU A 30 23.58 9.01 2.31
CA GLU A 30 24.99 8.75 2.04
C GLU A 30 25.16 7.81 0.84
N ALA A 31 24.49 6.64 0.88
CA ALA A 31 24.56 5.66 -0.21
C ALA A 31 23.93 6.20 -1.52
N ALA A 32 22.79 6.89 -1.42
CA ALA A 32 22.12 7.43 -2.60
C ALA A 32 22.91 8.55 -3.27
N LEU A 33 23.59 9.41 -2.51
CA LEU A 33 24.43 10.49 -3.05
C LEU A 33 25.75 9.98 -3.61
N SER A 34 26.28 8.86 -3.09
CA SER A 34 27.50 8.23 -3.63
C SER A 34 27.25 7.39 -4.90
N GLY A 35 25.97 7.26 -5.32
CA GLY A 35 25.61 6.51 -6.53
C GLY A 35 25.49 5.00 -6.29
N GLU A 36 25.50 4.54 -5.03
CA GLU A 36 25.30 3.12 -4.69
C GLU A 36 23.85 2.70 -4.84
N ASP A 37 23.64 1.45 -5.24
CA ASP A 37 22.30 0.86 -5.22
C ASP A 37 21.82 0.67 -3.79
N VAL A 38 20.53 0.95 -3.55
CA VAL A 38 19.96 0.81 -2.21
C VAL A 38 18.68 -0.02 -2.20
N PHE A 39 18.55 -0.85 -1.17
CA PHE A 39 17.29 -1.53 -0.87
C PHE A 39 16.81 -1.13 0.52
N VAL A 40 15.85 -0.23 0.55
CA VAL A 40 15.33 0.39 1.77
C VAL A 40 14.01 -0.25 2.17
N SER A 41 13.97 -0.79 3.40
CA SER A 41 12.74 -1.23 4.05
C SER A 41 12.37 -0.29 5.18
N ALA A 42 11.31 0.48 4.96
CA ALA A 42 10.78 1.41 5.96
C ALA A 42 9.27 1.58 5.78
N GLU A 43 8.57 1.95 6.85
CA GLU A 43 7.11 2.10 6.85
C GLU A 43 6.62 3.24 5.93
N THR A 44 5.34 3.17 5.55
CA THR A 44 4.66 4.32 4.93
C THR A 44 4.60 5.48 5.90
N GLY A 45 4.91 6.69 5.42
CA GLY A 45 4.95 7.90 6.26
C GLY A 45 6.27 8.12 7.00
N SER A 46 7.30 7.27 6.82
CA SER A 46 8.64 7.47 7.40
C SER A 46 9.48 8.56 6.70
N GLY A 47 9.03 9.07 5.55
CA GLY A 47 9.78 10.05 4.78
C GLY A 47 10.55 9.49 3.56
N LYS A 48 10.26 8.24 3.14
CA LYS A 48 10.93 7.58 1.98
C LYS A 48 10.93 8.43 0.72
N THR A 49 9.82 9.11 0.42
CA THR A 49 9.71 9.90 -0.81
C THR A 49 10.77 11.01 -0.87
N ALA A 50 11.02 11.73 0.21
CA ALA A 50 12.09 12.72 0.25
C ALA A 50 13.48 12.06 0.32
N ALA A 51 13.56 10.82 0.87
CA ALA A 51 14.83 10.09 0.95
C ALA A 51 15.43 9.75 -0.42
N TYR A 52 14.58 9.51 -1.45
CA TYR A 52 15.08 9.35 -2.82
C TYR A 52 14.99 10.63 -3.65
N LEU A 53 14.00 11.50 -3.47
CA LEU A 53 13.85 12.69 -4.31
C LEU A 53 15.00 13.68 -4.14
N LEU A 54 15.46 13.91 -2.90
CA LEU A 54 16.52 14.88 -2.64
C LEU A 54 17.87 14.46 -3.27
N PRO A 55 18.37 13.22 -3.09
CA PRO A 55 19.58 12.78 -3.80
C PRO A 55 19.44 12.79 -5.32
N ILE A 56 18.27 12.40 -5.86
CA ILE A 56 18.02 12.47 -7.31
C ILE A 56 18.13 13.91 -7.81
N PHE A 57 17.49 14.86 -7.15
CA PHE A 57 17.52 16.25 -7.58
C PHE A 57 18.92 16.86 -7.45
N GLU A 58 19.65 16.51 -6.40
CA GLU A 58 21.06 16.89 -6.24
C GLU A 58 21.88 16.39 -7.42
N HIS A 59 21.75 15.11 -7.79
CA HIS A 59 22.43 14.52 -8.93
C HIS A 59 22.04 15.20 -10.26
N LEU A 60 20.75 15.44 -10.48
CA LEU A 60 20.26 16.08 -11.71
C LEU A 60 20.75 17.53 -11.86
N LEU A 61 20.97 18.25 -10.75
CA LEU A 61 21.44 19.63 -10.76
C LEU A 61 22.94 19.74 -11.01
N GLN A 62 23.71 18.69 -10.75
CA GLN A 62 25.15 18.65 -11.02
C GLN A 62 25.48 18.36 -12.48
N GLY A 63 24.55 17.80 -13.24
CA GLY A 63 24.73 17.47 -14.67
C GLY A 63 24.12 18.51 -15.61
N ASP A 64 24.51 18.44 -16.89
CA ASP A 64 23.92 19.26 -17.93
C ASP A 64 22.48 18.79 -18.25
N SER A 65 21.56 19.73 -18.35
CA SER A 65 20.19 19.43 -18.79
C SER A 65 20.18 19.27 -20.32
N ASN A 66 20.22 18.02 -20.79
CA ASN A 66 20.11 17.68 -22.20
C ASN A 66 18.68 17.54 -22.70
N HIS A 67 17.70 17.92 -21.89
CA HIS A 67 16.28 17.74 -22.18
C HIS A 67 15.86 16.27 -22.37
N GLU A 68 16.48 15.36 -21.62
CA GLU A 68 16.23 13.92 -21.62
C GLU A 68 15.77 13.46 -20.23
N ILE A 69 15.08 12.33 -20.17
CA ILE A 69 14.65 11.75 -18.89
C ILE A 69 15.86 11.09 -18.24
N ARG A 70 16.43 11.74 -17.21
CA ARG A 70 17.59 11.24 -16.48
C ARG A 70 17.24 10.48 -15.20
N ALA A 71 16.05 10.69 -14.65
CA ALA A 71 15.59 9.93 -13.50
C ALA A 71 14.14 9.46 -13.64
N LEU A 72 13.90 8.19 -13.30
CA LEU A 72 12.62 7.51 -13.40
C LEU A 72 12.21 6.89 -12.07
N VAL A 73 11.02 7.22 -11.58
CA VAL A 73 10.41 6.59 -10.42
C VAL A 73 9.22 5.74 -10.87
N LEU A 74 9.25 4.44 -10.63
CA LEU A 74 8.14 3.54 -10.87
C LEU A 74 7.31 3.35 -9.59
N VAL A 75 6.00 3.51 -9.72
CA VAL A 75 5.04 3.39 -8.62
C VAL A 75 3.86 2.52 -9.03
N PRO A 76 3.22 1.79 -8.09
CA PRO A 76 2.14 0.85 -8.41
C PRO A 76 0.83 1.52 -8.85
N THR A 77 0.58 2.78 -8.46
CA THR A 77 -0.72 3.42 -8.70
C THR A 77 -0.55 4.86 -9.20
N ARG A 78 -1.56 5.30 -9.94
CA ARG A 78 -1.62 6.69 -10.47
C ARG A 78 -1.68 7.73 -9.37
N GLU A 79 -2.41 7.41 -8.32
CA GLU A 79 -2.57 8.27 -7.16
C GLU A 79 -1.23 8.50 -6.46
N LEU A 80 -0.45 7.42 -6.30
CA LEU A 80 0.90 7.55 -5.74
C LEU A 80 1.81 8.36 -6.69
N ALA A 81 1.71 8.15 -8.01
CA ALA A 81 2.44 8.96 -8.98
C ALA A 81 2.14 10.46 -8.83
N GLN A 82 0.89 10.82 -8.64
CA GLN A 82 0.48 12.21 -8.42
C GLN A 82 0.99 12.75 -7.06
N GLN A 83 1.01 11.94 -6.02
CA GLN A 83 1.54 12.32 -4.71
C GLN A 83 3.05 12.57 -4.77
N VAL A 84 3.79 11.64 -5.37
CA VAL A 84 5.24 11.78 -5.57
C VAL A 84 5.54 13.02 -6.41
N LEU A 85 4.84 13.21 -7.54
CA LEU A 85 5.01 14.41 -8.37
C LEU A 85 4.70 15.70 -7.61
N LYS A 86 3.64 15.71 -6.78
CA LYS A 86 3.31 16.90 -5.95
C LYS A 86 4.44 17.21 -4.98
N GLN A 87 4.98 16.20 -4.32
CA GLN A 87 6.11 16.38 -3.39
C GLN A 87 7.39 16.80 -4.14
N ALA A 88 7.66 16.16 -5.29
CA ALA A 88 8.76 16.52 -6.17
C ALA A 88 8.70 18.01 -6.57
N LYS A 89 7.53 18.50 -6.99
CA LYS A 89 7.32 19.93 -7.34
C LYS A 89 7.54 20.88 -6.16
N VAL A 90 7.24 20.46 -4.94
CA VAL A 90 7.51 21.27 -3.75
C VAL A 90 9.01 21.36 -3.48
N LEU A 91 9.72 20.22 -3.54
CA LEU A 91 11.15 20.17 -3.26
C LEU A 91 12.00 20.79 -4.38
N ALA A 92 11.60 20.67 -5.65
CA ALA A 92 12.34 21.22 -6.79
C ALA A 92 11.87 22.64 -7.20
N ARG A 93 10.98 23.28 -6.47
CA ARG A 93 10.29 24.52 -6.89
C ARG A 93 11.21 25.72 -7.17
N LEU A 94 12.38 25.76 -6.57
CA LEU A 94 13.39 26.81 -6.75
C LEU A 94 14.46 26.43 -7.77
N THR A 95 14.38 25.24 -8.36
CA THR A 95 15.31 24.71 -9.36
C THR A 95 14.78 24.89 -10.78
N SER A 96 15.63 24.63 -11.77
CA SER A 96 15.23 24.60 -13.19
C SER A 96 14.74 23.22 -13.65
N LEU A 97 14.67 22.21 -12.76
CA LEU A 97 14.31 20.84 -13.11
C LEU A 97 12.87 20.74 -13.63
N LYS A 98 12.71 20.05 -14.74
CA LYS A 98 11.41 19.76 -15.35
C LYS A 98 10.90 18.42 -14.89
N LEU A 99 9.72 18.40 -14.29
CA LEU A 99 9.14 17.23 -13.64
C LEU A 99 7.85 16.81 -14.33
N GLY A 100 7.75 15.54 -14.71
CA GLY A 100 6.61 14.94 -15.37
C GLY A 100 6.04 13.72 -14.66
N HIS A 101 4.85 13.28 -15.09
CA HIS A 101 4.32 11.97 -14.67
C HIS A 101 3.60 11.26 -15.81
N ILE A 102 3.72 9.95 -15.84
CA ILE A 102 3.07 9.04 -16.78
C ILE A 102 2.18 8.09 -16.00
N GLY A 103 0.86 8.26 -16.10
CA GLY A 103 -0.11 7.42 -15.41
C GLY A 103 -1.33 7.13 -16.28
N GLY A 104 -1.89 5.94 -16.20
CA GLY A 104 -3.08 5.59 -16.97
C GLY A 104 -4.31 6.44 -16.59
N GLY A 105 -5.39 6.42 -17.42
CA GLY A 105 -6.65 7.14 -17.18
C GLY A 105 -6.68 8.62 -17.56
N THR A 106 -5.56 9.16 -17.97
CA THR A 106 -5.49 10.45 -18.67
C THR A 106 -5.53 10.18 -20.19
N ASP A 107 -6.11 11.08 -20.96
CA ASP A 107 -6.08 11.00 -22.42
C ASP A 107 -4.63 10.92 -22.90
N ILE A 108 -4.32 9.91 -23.73
CA ILE A 108 -2.97 9.70 -24.28
C ILE A 108 -2.48 10.98 -24.96
N LYS A 109 -3.35 11.69 -25.70
CA LYS A 109 -2.98 12.95 -26.36
C LYS A 109 -2.49 14.03 -25.39
N LYS A 110 -3.07 14.10 -24.17
CA LYS A 110 -2.58 15.03 -23.15
C LYS A 110 -1.26 14.58 -22.54
N GLN A 111 -1.01 13.29 -22.45
CA GLN A 111 0.26 12.76 -21.98
C GLN A 111 1.35 12.87 -23.03
N THR A 112 1.02 12.70 -24.32
CA THR A 112 1.95 12.95 -25.42
C THR A 112 2.45 14.40 -25.42
N LEU A 113 1.59 15.37 -25.10
CA LEU A 113 1.99 16.77 -24.94
C LEU A 113 2.94 16.99 -23.76
N LEU A 114 2.74 16.28 -22.65
CA LEU A 114 3.65 16.32 -21.49
C LEU A 114 5.02 15.65 -21.74
N VAL A 115 5.04 14.69 -22.67
CA VAL A 115 6.27 14.00 -23.07
C VAL A 115 7.00 14.78 -24.18
N GLN A 116 6.30 15.64 -24.92
CA GLN A 116 6.92 16.55 -25.88
C GLN A 116 7.65 17.74 -25.22
N GLU A 117 7.33 18.06 -23.96
CA GLU A 117 8.15 18.95 -23.15
C GLU A 117 9.26 18.10 -22.49
N PRO A 118 10.53 18.45 -22.70
CA PRO A 118 11.64 17.70 -22.12
C PRO A 118 11.53 17.69 -20.57
N ALA A 119 11.55 16.53 -19.96
CA ALA A 119 11.48 16.36 -18.51
C ALA A 119 12.74 15.65 -18.01
N ASP A 120 13.41 16.22 -17.02
CA ASP A 120 14.60 15.64 -16.40
C ASP A 120 14.22 14.46 -15.48
N PHE A 121 13.01 14.50 -14.91
CA PHE A 121 12.49 13.55 -13.93
C PHE A 121 11.05 13.15 -14.24
N ILE A 122 10.79 11.84 -14.25
CA ILE A 122 9.44 11.31 -14.47
C ILE A 122 9.05 10.30 -13.36
N VAL A 123 7.80 10.43 -12.90
CA VAL A 123 7.14 9.39 -12.09
C VAL A 123 6.13 8.65 -12.96
N ALA A 124 6.20 7.31 -13.00
CA ALA A 124 5.36 6.52 -13.89
C ALA A 124 4.73 5.30 -13.23
N THR A 125 3.59 4.85 -13.78
CA THR A 125 3.07 3.49 -13.55
C THR A 125 3.53 2.59 -14.69
N PRO A 126 4.02 1.34 -14.40
CA PRO A 126 4.69 0.50 -15.41
C PRO A 126 3.88 0.29 -16.69
N GLY A 127 2.63 -0.19 -16.60
CA GLY A 127 1.84 -0.50 -17.79
C GLY A 127 1.58 0.69 -18.72
N ARG A 128 1.43 1.93 -18.21
CA ARG A 128 1.25 3.12 -19.07
C ARG A 128 2.56 3.57 -19.68
N LEU A 129 3.65 3.41 -18.95
CA LEU A 129 4.98 3.74 -19.48
C LEU A 129 5.32 2.81 -20.67
N LEU A 130 5.13 1.50 -20.52
CA LEU A 130 5.31 0.54 -21.61
C LEU A 130 4.42 0.81 -22.81
N GLU A 131 3.17 1.23 -22.59
CA GLU A 131 2.27 1.62 -23.68
C GLU A 131 2.81 2.80 -24.49
N LEU A 132 3.43 3.80 -23.84
CA LEU A 132 4.03 4.95 -24.52
C LEU A 132 5.37 4.60 -25.18
N MET A 133 6.19 3.76 -24.54
CA MET A 133 7.43 3.23 -25.14
C MET A 133 7.14 2.42 -26.40
N ALA A 134 6.16 1.52 -26.37
CA ALA A 134 5.73 0.75 -27.55
C ALA A 134 5.21 1.60 -28.71
N ARG A 135 4.90 2.87 -28.47
CA ARG A 135 4.50 3.85 -29.48
C ARG A 135 5.63 4.81 -29.86
N GLU A 136 6.84 4.57 -29.36
CA GLU A 136 8.01 5.42 -29.58
C GLU A 136 7.80 6.88 -29.13
N LEU A 137 6.95 7.09 -28.08
CA LEU A 137 6.63 8.41 -27.55
C LEU A 137 7.49 8.78 -26.33
N VAL A 138 8.20 7.82 -25.75
CA VAL A 138 9.07 8.00 -24.58
C VAL A 138 10.35 7.23 -24.84
N ASP A 139 11.46 7.90 -24.67
CA ASP A 139 12.78 7.32 -24.65
C ASP A 139 13.33 7.30 -23.22
N LEU A 140 13.94 6.19 -22.82
CA LEU A 140 14.52 5.98 -21.50
C LEU A 140 16.02 5.71 -21.54
N GLU A 141 16.66 5.81 -22.70
CA GLU A 141 18.09 5.52 -22.87
C GLU A 141 18.96 6.33 -21.90
N ALA A 142 18.64 7.61 -21.73
CA ALA A 142 19.38 8.54 -20.87
C ALA A 142 19.07 8.41 -19.36
N VAL A 143 18.22 7.46 -18.92
CA VAL A 143 17.89 7.28 -17.50
C VAL A 143 19.12 6.78 -16.73
N GLU A 144 19.61 7.60 -15.82
CA GLU A 144 20.77 7.33 -14.94
C GLU A 144 20.31 6.68 -13.62
N ILE A 145 19.15 7.13 -13.09
CA ILE A 145 18.63 6.66 -11.78
C ILE A 145 17.22 6.07 -11.95
N LEU A 146 17.06 4.81 -11.55
CA LEU A 146 15.78 4.10 -11.50
C LEU A 146 15.36 3.85 -10.06
N VAL A 147 14.16 4.31 -9.67
CA VAL A 147 13.58 4.06 -8.35
C VAL A 147 12.31 3.21 -8.47
N LEU A 148 12.19 2.19 -7.63
CA LEU A 148 10.96 1.44 -7.41
C LEU A 148 10.38 1.81 -6.04
N ASP A 149 9.35 2.64 -6.00
CA ASP A 149 8.65 2.96 -4.75
C ASP A 149 7.45 2.04 -4.53
N GLU A 150 7.23 1.62 -3.30
CA GLU A 150 6.30 0.54 -2.94
C GLU A 150 6.57 -0.74 -3.78
N ALA A 151 7.84 -1.15 -3.88
CA ALA A 151 8.29 -2.24 -4.73
C ALA A 151 7.59 -3.58 -4.42
N ASP A 152 7.27 -3.86 -3.15
CA ASP A 152 6.47 -5.02 -2.73
C ASP A 152 5.06 -5.01 -3.37
N ARG A 153 4.47 -3.83 -3.58
CA ARG A 153 3.17 -3.68 -4.22
C ARG A 153 3.23 -3.74 -5.73
N LEU A 154 4.29 -3.22 -6.33
CA LEU A 154 4.53 -3.40 -7.76
C LEU A 154 4.53 -4.89 -8.11
N LEU A 155 5.19 -5.72 -7.31
CA LEU A 155 5.18 -7.18 -7.49
C LEU A 155 3.80 -7.80 -7.22
N ASP A 156 3.14 -7.43 -6.14
CA ASP A 156 1.79 -7.96 -5.80
C ASP A 156 0.76 -7.67 -6.90
N MET A 157 0.97 -6.62 -7.69
CA MET A 157 0.14 -6.26 -8.86
C MET A 157 0.59 -6.95 -10.16
N GLY A 158 1.68 -7.71 -10.14
CA GLY A 158 2.15 -8.49 -11.28
C GLY A 158 3.03 -7.72 -12.27
N PHE A 159 3.62 -6.60 -11.87
CA PHE A 159 4.45 -5.76 -12.75
C PHE A 159 5.92 -6.20 -12.85
N SER A 160 6.29 -7.40 -12.39
CA SER A 160 7.70 -7.86 -12.45
C SER A 160 8.28 -7.80 -13.87
N ASP A 161 7.59 -8.42 -14.83
CA ASP A 161 8.04 -8.47 -16.22
C ASP A 161 8.04 -7.07 -16.85
N ASP A 162 7.05 -6.25 -16.52
CA ASP A 162 6.95 -4.86 -16.98
C ASP A 162 8.15 -4.02 -16.48
N ILE A 163 8.55 -4.19 -15.22
CA ILE A 163 9.67 -3.47 -14.61
C ILE A 163 10.98 -3.89 -15.27
N LEU A 164 11.20 -5.20 -15.49
CA LEU A 164 12.39 -5.69 -16.17
C LEU A 164 12.48 -5.17 -17.60
N ALA A 165 11.36 -5.16 -18.33
CA ALA A 165 11.29 -4.60 -19.67
C ALA A 165 11.62 -3.10 -19.67
N ILE A 166 11.09 -2.30 -18.73
CA ILE A 166 11.43 -0.88 -18.60
C ILE A 166 12.91 -0.70 -18.29
N ALA A 167 13.42 -1.43 -17.30
CA ALA A 167 14.81 -1.33 -16.86
C ALA A 167 15.81 -1.68 -17.97
N SER A 168 15.46 -2.59 -18.89
CA SER A 168 16.30 -2.95 -20.03
C SER A 168 16.46 -1.83 -21.08
N HIS A 169 15.59 -0.81 -21.06
CA HIS A 169 15.71 0.38 -21.93
C HIS A 169 16.43 1.55 -21.25
N CYS A 170 16.81 1.42 -19.98
CA CYS A 170 17.59 2.41 -19.26
C CYS A 170 19.09 2.09 -19.43
N GLU A 171 19.63 2.33 -20.63
CA GLU A 171 20.99 1.87 -20.97
C GLU A 171 22.08 2.60 -20.19
N HIS A 172 21.88 3.88 -19.86
CA HIS A 172 22.81 4.68 -19.08
C HIS A 172 22.58 4.60 -17.57
N ARG A 173 21.77 3.66 -17.09
CA ARG A 173 21.45 3.49 -15.67
C ARG A 173 22.69 3.11 -14.87
N THR A 174 23.04 3.98 -13.92
CA THR A 174 24.16 3.80 -12.99
C THR A 174 23.70 3.51 -11.57
N GLN A 175 22.44 3.78 -11.24
CA GLN A 175 21.90 3.58 -9.89
C GLN A 175 20.46 3.04 -9.92
N THR A 176 20.19 2.08 -9.04
CA THR A 176 18.85 1.57 -8.82
C THR A 176 18.51 1.61 -7.33
N GLN A 177 17.32 2.12 -7.00
CA GLN A 177 16.87 2.26 -5.61
C GLN A 177 15.53 1.57 -5.41
N PHE A 178 15.46 0.63 -4.45
CA PHE A 178 14.22 -0.05 -4.05
C PHE A 178 13.73 0.49 -2.72
N PHE A 179 12.48 0.94 -2.69
CA PHE A 179 11.78 1.33 -1.46
C PHE A 179 10.56 0.44 -1.25
N SER A 180 10.49 -0.22 -0.10
CA SER A 180 9.42 -1.16 0.23
C SER A 180 9.02 -1.03 1.69
N ALA A 181 7.84 -1.53 2.05
CA ALA A 181 7.46 -1.69 3.45
C ALA A 181 8.04 -2.98 4.08
N THR A 182 8.55 -3.92 3.27
CA THR A 182 9.08 -5.22 3.75
C THR A 182 10.17 -5.76 2.84
N LEU A 183 11.21 -6.35 3.44
CA LEU A 183 12.25 -7.15 2.75
C LEU A 183 11.90 -8.64 2.64
N ALA A 184 10.85 -9.09 3.32
CA ALA A 184 10.58 -10.53 3.49
C ALA A 184 9.94 -11.21 2.27
N ASN A 185 9.59 -10.49 1.22
CA ASN A 185 8.96 -11.04 0.02
C ASN A 185 10.02 -11.70 -0.88
N LYS A 186 9.89 -13.02 -1.09
CA LYS A 186 10.84 -13.77 -1.95
C LYS A 186 10.87 -13.28 -3.40
N GLY A 187 9.71 -12.89 -3.96
CA GLY A 187 9.65 -12.34 -5.32
C GLY A 187 10.38 -11.01 -5.42
N LEU A 188 10.30 -10.17 -4.37
CA LEU A 188 10.98 -8.89 -4.32
C LEU A 188 12.50 -9.06 -4.28
N ARG A 189 12.99 -10.06 -3.56
CA ARG A 189 14.42 -10.41 -3.56
C ARG A 189 14.88 -10.86 -4.93
N GLY A 190 14.10 -11.73 -5.62
CA GLY A 190 14.43 -12.16 -6.98
C GLY A 190 14.54 -10.98 -7.96
N LEU A 191 13.60 -10.02 -7.89
CA LEU A 191 13.67 -8.81 -8.71
C LEU A 191 14.87 -7.91 -8.32
N ALA A 192 15.17 -7.83 -7.02
CA ALA A 192 16.33 -7.09 -6.53
C ALA A 192 17.66 -7.72 -7.01
N ASP A 193 17.76 -9.06 -6.97
CA ASP A 193 18.94 -9.78 -7.45
C ASP A 193 19.19 -9.58 -8.96
N GLU A 194 18.13 -9.24 -9.74
CA GLU A 194 18.24 -8.95 -11.18
C GLU A 194 18.58 -7.48 -11.50
N LEU A 195 18.20 -6.54 -10.64
CA LEU A 195 18.25 -5.12 -10.93
C LEU A 195 19.24 -4.32 -10.09
N LEU A 196 19.67 -4.83 -8.93
CA LEU A 196 20.58 -4.16 -8.02
C LEU A 196 21.97 -4.78 -8.10
N ASP A 197 23.00 -3.92 -8.09
CA ASP A 197 24.40 -4.32 -8.04
C ASP A 197 24.99 -3.99 -6.67
N GLU A 198 25.39 -5.00 -5.90
CA GLU A 198 25.94 -4.90 -4.53
C GLU A 198 25.23 -3.88 -3.62
N PRO A 199 23.88 -3.94 -3.47
CA PRO A 199 23.11 -2.87 -2.85
C PRO A 199 23.36 -2.76 -1.36
N GLN A 200 23.26 -1.52 -0.85
CA GLN A 200 23.16 -1.26 0.58
C GLN A 200 21.76 -1.65 1.06
N TYR A 201 21.67 -2.62 1.99
CA TYR A 201 20.41 -3.02 2.62
C TYR A 201 20.15 -2.18 3.86
N ILE A 202 19.12 -1.34 3.82
CA ILE A 202 18.70 -0.45 4.92
C ILE A 202 17.37 -0.96 5.48
N GLU A 203 17.39 -1.57 6.66
CA GLU A 203 16.19 -2.09 7.32
C GLU A 203 15.87 -1.30 8.60
N LEU A 204 14.89 -0.41 8.51
CA LEU A 204 14.45 0.45 9.62
C LEU A 204 13.15 -0.03 10.28
N ASN A 205 12.65 -1.20 9.89
CA ASN A 205 11.45 -1.78 10.46
C ASN A 205 11.77 -2.48 11.79
N GLN A 206 11.70 -1.76 12.89
CA GLN A 206 11.71 -2.38 14.23
C GLN A 206 10.35 -3.04 14.47
N LYS A 207 10.33 -4.36 14.60
CA LYS A 207 9.11 -5.20 14.66
C LYS A 207 8.23 -4.98 15.90
N SER A 208 8.69 -4.30 16.95
CA SER A 208 8.03 -4.33 18.26
C SER A 208 7.29 -3.08 18.72
N ASP A 209 7.68 -1.86 18.30
CA ASP A 209 7.11 -0.65 18.92
C ASP A 209 6.15 0.16 18.04
N LYS A 210 5.97 -0.21 16.79
CA LYS A 210 5.40 0.66 15.73
C LYS A 210 3.87 0.67 15.62
N HIS A 211 3.21 -0.24 16.31
CA HIS A 211 1.75 -0.23 16.40
C HIS A 211 1.26 0.11 17.81
N SER A 212 2.14 0.61 18.68
CA SER A 212 1.80 1.01 20.05
C SER A 212 0.77 2.15 20.10
N SER A 213 0.73 2.99 19.05
CA SER A 213 -0.28 4.03 18.89
C SER A 213 -1.65 3.48 18.39
N ILE A 214 -1.70 2.22 17.90
CA ILE A 214 -2.90 1.63 17.33
C ILE A 214 -3.46 0.56 18.27
N THR A 215 -4.62 0.83 18.85
CA THR A 215 -5.36 -0.19 19.60
C THR A 215 -5.97 -1.20 18.62
N GLN A 216 -5.54 -2.46 18.70
CA GLN A 216 -5.95 -3.52 17.78
C GLN A 216 -6.91 -4.49 18.46
N GLN A 217 -8.16 -4.52 18.01
CA GLN A 217 -9.22 -5.33 18.59
C GLN A 217 -9.81 -6.31 17.59
N ILE A 218 -10.27 -7.46 18.07
CA ILE A 218 -11.05 -8.42 17.29
C ILE A 218 -12.42 -8.65 17.94
N ILE A 219 -13.43 -8.86 17.08
CA ILE A 219 -14.77 -9.27 17.48
C ILE A 219 -15.11 -10.55 16.74
N PHE A 220 -15.43 -11.61 17.48
CA PHE A 220 -15.90 -12.86 16.89
C PHE A 220 -17.33 -12.74 16.39
N THR A 221 -17.58 -13.30 15.21
CA THR A 221 -18.86 -13.22 14.51
C THR A 221 -19.34 -14.59 14.08
N ASP A 222 -20.64 -14.82 14.07
CA ASP A 222 -21.23 -16.09 13.65
C ASP A 222 -21.17 -16.25 12.12
N ASP A 223 -21.60 -15.22 11.40
CA ASP A 223 -21.70 -15.19 9.94
C ASP A 223 -21.63 -13.73 9.41
N ASN A 224 -21.88 -13.56 8.10
CA ASN A 224 -21.89 -12.24 7.47
C ASN A 224 -23.07 -11.37 7.93
N ALA A 225 -24.22 -11.94 8.23
CA ALA A 225 -25.37 -11.17 8.74
C ALA A 225 -25.02 -10.52 10.08
N HIS A 226 -24.36 -11.30 10.95
CA HIS A 226 -23.85 -10.78 12.23
C HIS A 226 -22.75 -9.73 12.02
N LYS A 227 -21.85 -9.91 11.04
CA LYS A 227 -20.84 -8.87 10.69
C LYS A 227 -21.49 -7.55 10.29
N TYR A 228 -22.57 -7.56 9.52
CA TYR A 228 -23.29 -6.33 9.14
C TYR A 228 -23.90 -5.63 10.34
N GLN A 229 -24.50 -6.37 11.26
CA GLN A 229 -25.07 -5.79 12.50
C GLN A 229 -23.97 -5.14 13.34
N LEU A 230 -22.87 -5.84 13.55
CA LEU A 230 -21.71 -5.32 14.28
C LEU A 230 -21.08 -4.10 13.60
N LEU A 231 -20.92 -4.15 12.27
CA LEU A 231 -20.39 -3.01 11.50
C LEU A 231 -21.27 -1.77 11.67
N SER A 232 -22.60 -1.92 11.54
CA SER A 232 -23.52 -0.82 11.73
C SER A 232 -23.46 -0.26 13.16
N TRP A 233 -23.41 -1.15 14.15
CA TRP A 233 -23.28 -0.75 15.55
C TRP A 233 -21.99 0.04 15.79
N LEU A 234 -20.85 -0.47 15.30
CA LEU A 234 -19.55 0.19 15.43
C LEU A 234 -19.55 1.58 14.78
N LEU A 235 -20.07 1.67 13.55
CA LEU A 235 -20.13 2.95 12.82
C LEU A 235 -21.07 3.98 13.44
N LYS A 236 -22.02 3.56 14.27
CA LYS A 236 -22.96 4.45 14.98
C LYS A 236 -22.51 4.80 16.40
N ASN A 237 -21.68 3.97 17.03
CA ASN A 237 -21.36 4.11 18.46
C ASN A 237 -19.90 4.39 18.78
N GLU A 238 -18.96 4.20 17.82
CA GLU A 238 -17.58 4.62 18.01
C GLU A 238 -17.41 6.11 17.72
N GLU A 239 -16.46 6.72 18.42
CA GLU A 239 -16.06 8.10 18.18
C GLU A 239 -15.00 8.16 17.08
N TYR A 240 -15.29 8.83 15.99
CA TYR A 240 -14.33 9.07 14.88
C TYR A 240 -14.77 10.27 14.04
N ARG A 241 -13.82 10.94 13.44
CA ARG A 241 -14.06 11.91 12.36
C ARG A 241 -14.19 11.18 11.02
N HIS A 242 -13.24 10.24 10.79
CA HIS A 242 -13.22 9.41 9.58
C HIS A 242 -13.00 7.94 9.91
N ALA A 243 -13.78 7.08 9.28
CA ALA A 243 -13.66 5.63 9.38
C ALA A 243 -13.41 4.99 8.00
N LEU A 244 -12.54 3.99 7.96
CA LEU A 244 -12.24 3.19 6.78
C LEU A 244 -12.58 1.73 7.01
N VAL A 245 -13.46 1.18 6.17
CA VAL A 245 -13.87 -0.23 6.22
C VAL A 245 -13.22 -0.98 5.07
N PHE A 246 -12.46 -2.02 5.37
CA PHE A 246 -11.81 -2.87 4.38
C PHE A 246 -12.57 -4.16 4.11
N CYS A 247 -12.75 -4.47 2.83
CA CYS A 247 -13.25 -5.75 2.32
C CYS A 247 -12.23 -6.38 1.36
N ASN A 248 -12.28 -7.73 1.23
CA ASN A 248 -11.32 -8.46 0.39
C ASN A 248 -11.70 -8.47 -1.10
N SER A 249 -12.95 -8.15 -1.46
CA SER A 249 -13.42 -8.11 -2.85
C SER A 249 -14.35 -6.94 -3.12
N LYS A 250 -14.49 -6.57 -4.40
CA LYS A 250 -15.37 -5.49 -4.85
C LYS A 250 -16.85 -5.82 -4.62
N GLU A 251 -17.23 -7.08 -4.82
CA GLU A 251 -18.57 -7.57 -4.58
C GLU A 251 -18.96 -7.41 -3.11
N GLN A 252 -18.02 -7.69 -2.20
CA GLN A 252 -18.23 -7.51 -0.77
C GLN A 252 -18.33 -6.01 -0.40
N VAL A 253 -17.53 -5.14 -1.02
CA VAL A 253 -17.63 -3.69 -0.86
C VAL A 253 -19.02 -3.18 -1.24
N ASP A 254 -19.53 -3.56 -2.42
CA ASP A 254 -20.85 -3.15 -2.87
C ASP A 254 -21.98 -3.73 -1.98
N GLN A 255 -21.80 -4.96 -1.49
CA GLN A 255 -22.77 -5.57 -0.58
C GLN A 255 -22.80 -4.87 0.78
N VAL A 256 -21.63 -4.56 1.35
CA VAL A 256 -21.54 -3.79 2.60
C VAL A 256 -22.18 -2.42 2.42
N GLN A 257 -21.88 -1.71 1.33
CA GLN A 257 -22.50 -0.41 1.04
C GLN A 257 -24.04 -0.50 1.04
N ARG A 258 -24.60 -1.45 0.29
CA ARG A 258 -26.06 -1.63 0.20
C ARG A 258 -26.70 -1.86 1.56
N VAL A 259 -26.10 -2.73 2.38
CA VAL A 259 -26.61 -3.02 3.71
C VAL A 259 -26.47 -1.80 4.64
N MET A 260 -25.36 -1.08 4.58
CA MET A 260 -25.17 0.14 5.38
C MET A 260 -26.17 1.23 4.98
N GLN A 261 -26.44 1.39 3.70
CA GLN A 261 -27.43 2.35 3.19
C GLN A 261 -28.85 2.02 3.68
N GLN A 262 -29.23 0.73 3.73
CA GLN A 262 -30.51 0.29 4.31
C GLN A 262 -30.62 0.59 5.81
N GLN A 263 -29.49 0.73 6.48
CA GLN A 263 -29.40 1.08 7.90
C GLN A 263 -29.14 2.58 8.14
N GLU A 264 -29.38 3.41 7.11
CA GLU A 264 -29.17 4.86 7.13
C GLU A 264 -27.73 5.30 7.45
N VAL A 265 -26.75 4.46 7.14
CA VAL A 265 -25.32 4.78 7.24
C VAL A 265 -24.78 5.16 5.86
N SER A 266 -24.49 6.45 5.68
CA SER A 266 -23.90 6.95 4.42
C SER A 266 -22.41 6.66 4.36
N ALA A 267 -21.98 5.98 3.29
CA ALA A 267 -20.57 5.64 3.06
C ALA A 267 -20.18 5.81 1.59
N GLY A 268 -18.97 6.32 1.35
CA GLY A 268 -18.34 6.30 0.04
C GLY A 268 -17.72 4.94 -0.26
N VAL A 269 -17.60 4.61 -1.54
CA VAL A 269 -17.10 3.30 -1.98
C VAL A 269 -15.95 3.45 -2.95
N LEU A 270 -14.88 2.65 -2.74
CA LEU A 270 -13.73 2.58 -3.62
C LEU A 270 -13.33 1.12 -3.90
N HIS A 271 -13.38 0.73 -5.16
CA HIS A 271 -12.87 -0.54 -5.68
C HIS A 271 -12.41 -0.39 -7.13
N GLY A 272 -11.83 -1.44 -7.72
CA GLY A 272 -11.20 -1.37 -9.04
C GLY A 272 -12.09 -0.93 -10.19
N ASP A 273 -13.42 -1.15 -10.10
CA ASP A 273 -14.36 -0.76 -11.16
C ASP A 273 -14.79 0.72 -11.09
N LYS A 274 -14.36 1.48 -10.07
CA LYS A 274 -14.64 2.93 -9.99
C LYS A 274 -13.67 3.70 -10.88
N ASP A 275 -14.21 4.52 -11.76
CA ASP A 275 -13.42 5.40 -12.60
C ASP A 275 -12.71 6.50 -11.78
N GLN A 276 -11.74 7.18 -12.40
CA GLN A 276 -10.94 8.18 -11.71
C GLN A 276 -11.76 9.38 -11.22
N LYS A 277 -12.83 9.75 -11.93
CA LYS A 277 -13.71 10.85 -11.50
C LYS A 277 -14.48 10.49 -10.24
N GLN A 278 -15.01 9.26 -10.19
CA GLN A 278 -15.71 8.72 -9.02
C GLN A 278 -14.77 8.63 -7.80
N ARG A 279 -13.54 8.15 -7.99
CA ARG A 279 -12.51 8.08 -6.95
C ARG A 279 -12.19 9.47 -6.40
N ASN A 280 -11.93 10.44 -7.30
CA ASN A 280 -11.64 11.82 -6.91
C ASN A 280 -12.82 12.48 -6.19
N LEU A 281 -14.05 12.18 -6.58
CA LEU A 281 -15.25 12.70 -5.91
C LEU A 281 -15.37 12.19 -4.48
N VAL A 282 -15.17 10.87 -4.25
CA VAL A 282 -15.20 10.27 -2.91
C VAL A 282 -14.13 10.90 -2.03
N MET A 283 -12.89 11.01 -2.54
CA MET A 283 -11.78 11.62 -1.82
C MET A 283 -12.02 13.10 -1.50
N SER A 284 -12.59 13.87 -2.45
CA SER A 284 -12.93 15.27 -2.24
C SER A 284 -13.98 15.43 -1.13
N LYS A 285 -15.04 14.60 -1.13
CA LYS A 285 -16.07 14.62 -0.09
C LYS A 285 -15.50 14.26 1.29
N LEU A 286 -14.60 13.27 1.35
CA LEU A 286 -13.91 12.89 2.59
C LEU A 286 -13.09 14.07 3.14
N ARG A 287 -12.26 14.72 2.31
CA ARG A 287 -11.45 15.88 2.71
C ARG A 287 -12.26 17.09 3.16
N ARG A 288 -13.48 17.26 2.62
CA ARG A 288 -14.41 18.34 3.02
C ARG A 288 -15.28 17.98 4.23
N ASN A 289 -15.07 16.81 4.85
CA ASN A 289 -15.92 16.26 5.91
C ASN A 289 -17.41 16.09 5.51
N GLU A 290 -17.71 16.07 4.21
CA GLU A 290 -19.06 15.76 3.69
C GLU A 290 -19.34 14.24 3.75
N LEU A 291 -18.29 13.45 3.87
CA LEU A 291 -18.31 11.99 4.00
C LEU A 291 -17.40 11.59 5.16
N LYS A 292 -17.94 10.80 6.10
CA LYS A 292 -17.18 10.31 7.26
C LYS A 292 -16.71 8.87 7.12
N ILE A 293 -17.36 8.07 6.29
CA ILE A 293 -17.14 6.63 6.19
C ILE A 293 -16.77 6.27 4.75
N MET A 294 -15.71 5.50 4.59
CA MET A 294 -15.31 4.92 3.33
C MET A 294 -15.23 3.40 3.42
N ILE A 295 -15.74 2.69 2.41
CA ILE A 295 -15.64 1.24 2.26
C ILE A 295 -14.77 0.96 1.04
N ALA A 296 -13.71 0.18 1.19
CA ALA A 296 -12.74 -0.01 0.11
C ALA A 296 -12.15 -1.43 0.06
N THR A 297 -11.65 -1.81 -1.12
CA THR A 297 -10.70 -2.91 -1.26
C THR A 297 -9.27 -2.40 -1.02
N ASP A 298 -8.34 -3.32 -0.70
CA ASP A 298 -6.92 -2.99 -0.53
C ASP A 298 -6.35 -2.26 -1.75
N ILE A 299 -6.59 -2.78 -2.95
CA ILE A 299 -6.07 -2.21 -4.19
C ILE A 299 -6.57 -0.78 -4.40
N ALA A 300 -7.83 -0.51 -4.12
CA ALA A 300 -8.41 0.81 -4.32
C ALA A 300 -8.03 1.83 -3.24
N ALA A 301 -7.76 1.38 -2.02
CA ALA A 301 -7.28 2.23 -0.92
C ALA A 301 -5.77 2.50 -0.98
N ARG A 302 -5.03 1.71 -1.77
CA ARG A 302 -3.59 1.91 -2.00
C ARG A 302 -3.34 3.16 -2.83
N GLY A 303 -2.26 3.84 -2.56
CA GLY A 303 -1.87 5.06 -3.28
C GLY A 303 -2.82 6.25 -3.09
N LEU A 304 -3.91 6.10 -2.34
CA LEU A 304 -4.72 7.22 -1.92
C LEU A 304 -4.12 7.84 -0.65
N ASP A 305 -4.04 9.15 -0.65
CA ASP A 305 -3.74 9.96 0.53
C ASP A 305 -4.94 9.90 1.50
N ILE A 306 -5.12 8.70 2.08
CA ILE A 306 -6.09 8.39 3.11
C ILE A 306 -5.32 8.26 4.41
N GLU A 307 -4.88 9.39 4.91
CA GLU A 307 -4.20 9.49 6.19
C GLU A 307 -5.13 10.09 7.24
N GLY A 308 -4.84 9.82 8.52
CA GLY A 308 -5.61 10.39 9.63
C GLY A 308 -7.01 9.80 9.78
N MET A 309 -7.20 8.53 9.42
CA MET A 309 -8.39 7.80 9.82
C MET A 309 -8.34 7.53 11.33
N ASP A 310 -9.39 7.87 12.05
CA ASP A 310 -9.45 7.59 13.49
C ASP A 310 -9.82 6.12 13.74
N LEU A 311 -10.61 5.53 12.83
CA LEU A 311 -11.12 4.16 12.92
C LEU A 311 -10.86 3.38 11.63
N VAL A 312 -10.26 2.20 11.76
CA VAL A 312 -10.14 1.21 10.70
C VAL A 312 -10.91 -0.05 11.08
N ILE A 313 -11.81 -0.51 10.22
CA ILE A 313 -12.55 -1.75 10.43
C ILE A 313 -12.20 -2.73 9.30
N ASN A 314 -11.60 -3.88 9.65
CA ASN A 314 -11.51 -4.99 8.72
C ASN A 314 -12.82 -5.79 8.78
N PHE A 315 -13.72 -5.60 7.83
CA PHE A 315 -14.93 -6.40 7.69
C PHE A 315 -14.60 -7.88 7.43
N GLU A 316 -13.54 -8.10 6.68
CA GLU A 316 -12.94 -9.41 6.46
C GLU A 316 -11.46 -9.39 6.83
N MET A 317 -10.98 -10.50 7.42
CA MET A 317 -9.57 -10.66 7.74
C MET A 317 -8.73 -10.66 6.45
N PRO A 318 -7.70 -9.84 6.34
CA PRO A 318 -6.79 -9.89 5.19
C PRO A 318 -6.05 -11.23 5.13
N ARG A 319 -5.64 -11.63 3.94
CA ARG A 319 -5.02 -12.95 3.72
C ARG A 319 -3.57 -13.03 4.19
N ARG A 320 -2.89 -11.89 4.36
CA ARG A 320 -1.46 -11.78 4.68
C ARG A 320 -1.24 -10.75 5.80
N GLY A 321 -0.17 -10.92 6.56
CA GLY A 321 0.17 -10.03 7.68
C GLY A 321 0.59 -8.63 7.23
N ASP A 322 1.33 -8.53 6.13
CA ASP A 322 1.72 -7.25 5.53
C ASP A 322 0.49 -6.44 5.07
N ILE A 323 -0.51 -7.08 4.45
CA ILE A 323 -1.77 -6.42 4.08
C ILE A 323 -2.49 -5.90 5.35
N TYR A 324 -2.47 -6.70 6.43
CA TYR A 324 -3.04 -6.28 7.71
C TYR A 324 -2.38 -5.01 8.23
N VAL A 325 -1.05 -4.98 8.25
CA VAL A 325 -0.25 -3.81 8.67
C VAL A 325 -0.58 -2.59 7.81
N HIS A 326 -0.65 -2.74 6.49
CA HIS A 326 -1.00 -1.65 5.57
C HIS A 326 -2.42 -1.12 5.77
N ARG A 327 -3.38 -1.98 6.18
CA ARG A 327 -4.75 -1.54 6.49
C ARG A 327 -4.78 -0.74 7.79
N ILE A 328 -4.24 -1.29 8.88
CA ILE A 328 -4.25 -0.62 10.18
C ILE A 328 -3.39 0.64 10.19
N GLY A 329 -2.30 0.67 9.39
CA GLY A 329 -1.46 1.84 9.20
C GLY A 329 -2.15 3.03 8.49
N ARG A 330 -3.47 2.96 8.20
CA ARG A 330 -4.28 4.13 7.82
C ARG A 330 -4.72 4.94 9.04
N THR A 331 -4.58 4.41 10.24
CA THR A 331 -4.80 5.11 11.52
C THR A 331 -3.52 5.18 12.35
N GLY A 332 -3.53 5.89 13.46
CA GLY A 332 -2.43 5.95 14.43
C GLY A 332 -1.19 6.68 13.96
N ARG A 333 -1.31 7.66 13.04
CA ARG A 333 -0.18 8.42 12.46
C ARG A 333 0.04 9.75 13.16
N ALA A 334 1.24 10.32 12.96
CA ALA A 334 1.65 11.62 13.49
C ALA A 334 1.44 11.76 15.03
N GLY A 335 1.71 10.69 15.79
CA GLY A 335 1.56 10.66 17.23
C GLY A 335 0.12 10.58 17.75
N GLN A 336 -0.88 10.47 16.87
CA GLN A 336 -2.27 10.29 17.26
C GLN A 336 -2.59 8.81 17.54
N LYS A 337 -3.49 8.56 18.50
CA LYS A 337 -3.98 7.21 18.78
C LYS A 337 -4.97 6.78 17.70
N GLY A 338 -4.87 5.53 17.25
CA GLY A 338 -5.75 4.91 16.28
C GLY A 338 -6.49 3.70 16.85
N LEU A 339 -7.66 3.40 16.27
CA LEU A 339 -8.43 2.20 16.61
C LEU A 339 -8.60 1.32 15.36
N ALA A 340 -8.17 0.06 15.46
CA ALA A 340 -8.35 -0.94 14.42
C ALA A 340 -9.19 -2.11 14.97
N ILE A 341 -10.33 -2.39 14.34
CA ILE A 341 -11.25 -3.47 14.75
C ILE A 341 -11.37 -4.47 13.60
N THR A 342 -11.21 -5.76 13.90
CA THR A 342 -11.34 -6.81 12.89
C THR A 342 -12.49 -7.77 13.25
N LEU A 343 -13.42 -7.99 12.32
CA LEU A 343 -14.52 -8.91 12.47
C LEU A 343 -14.09 -10.32 12.02
N ILE A 344 -14.15 -11.29 12.93
CA ILE A 344 -13.59 -12.63 12.72
C ILE A 344 -14.68 -13.69 12.78
N SER A 345 -14.98 -14.30 11.64
CA SER A 345 -15.80 -15.50 11.56
C SER A 345 -14.97 -16.78 11.75
N ALA A 346 -15.66 -17.91 11.97
CA ALA A 346 -14.98 -19.19 12.19
C ALA A 346 -13.99 -19.61 11.09
N PRO A 347 -14.27 -19.41 9.78
CA PRO A 347 -13.28 -19.69 8.71
C PRO A 347 -12.04 -18.80 8.76
N GLU A 348 -12.13 -17.58 9.27
CA GLU A 348 -11.04 -16.59 9.30
C GLU A 348 -10.11 -16.76 10.51
N TYR A 349 -10.47 -17.60 11.49
CA TYR A 349 -9.67 -17.79 12.70
C TYR A 349 -8.21 -18.16 12.41
N ASN A 350 -7.99 -19.06 11.44
CA ASN A 350 -6.61 -19.50 11.13
C ASN A 350 -5.78 -18.40 10.45
N LEU A 351 -6.41 -17.50 9.68
CA LEU A 351 -5.78 -16.31 9.13
C LEU A 351 -5.39 -15.36 10.27
N MET A 352 -6.34 -15.05 11.16
CA MET A 352 -6.10 -14.23 12.34
C MET A 352 -4.92 -14.77 13.17
N SER A 353 -4.93 -16.06 13.54
CA SER A 353 -3.84 -16.68 14.28
C SER A 353 -2.50 -16.68 13.53
N GLY A 354 -2.53 -16.69 12.19
CA GLY A 354 -1.36 -16.50 11.34
C GLY A 354 -0.78 -15.10 11.44
N ILE A 355 -1.64 -14.10 11.45
CA ILE A 355 -1.26 -12.68 11.53
C ILE A 355 -0.77 -12.32 12.94
N GLU A 356 -1.41 -12.83 14.01
CA GLU A 356 -0.89 -12.68 15.38
C GLU A 356 0.57 -13.18 15.50
N ARG A 357 0.89 -14.29 14.84
CA ARG A 357 2.28 -14.82 14.83
C ARG A 357 3.23 -13.98 13.98
N TYR A 358 2.74 -13.45 12.85
CA TYR A 358 3.52 -12.56 12.01
C TYR A 358 3.89 -11.27 12.75
N LEU A 359 2.93 -10.71 13.50
CA LEU A 359 3.11 -9.49 14.30
C LEU A 359 3.79 -9.75 15.64
N GLN A 360 3.95 -11.03 16.06
CA GLN A 360 4.38 -11.41 17.42
C GLN A 360 3.51 -10.78 18.53
N GLN A 361 2.26 -10.46 18.22
CA GLN A 361 1.32 -9.78 19.09
C GLN A 361 -0.03 -10.50 19.12
N ARG A 362 -0.69 -10.51 20.30
CA ARG A 362 -2.07 -10.96 20.45
C ARG A 362 -3.03 -9.79 20.27
N PHE A 363 -4.16 -10.06 19.62
CA PHE A 363 -5.22 -9.07 19.50
C PHE A 363 -6.10 -9.04 20.75
N ASP A 364 -6.52 -7.84 21.15
CA ASP A 364 -7.48 -7.66 22.22
C ASP A 364 -8.86 -8.12 21.78
N ARG A 365 -9.51 -8.96 22.60
CA ARG A 365 -10.86 -9.45 22.31
C ARG A 365 -11.89 -8.50 22.87
N ARG A 366 -12.67 -7.91 21.96
CA ARG A 366 -13.81 -7.06 22.32
C ARG A 366 -15.12 -7.82 22.17
N ARG A 367 -16.10 -7.48 23.02
CA ARG A 367 -17.47 -8.00 22.95
C ARG A 367 -18.44 -6.83 23.04
N ILE A 368 -19.49 -6.89 22.23
CA ILE A 368 -20.61 -5.96 22.25
C ILE A 368 -21.77 -6.74 22.85
N LYS A 369 -22.19 -6.40 24.07
CA LYS A 369 -23.15 -7.20 24.84
C LYS A 369 -24.49 -7.39 24.11
N GLU A 370 -24.96 -6.34 23.42
CA GLU A 370 -26.21 -6.33 22.68
C GLU A 370 -26.18 -7.18 21.41
N LEU A 371 -24.97 -7.49 20.91
CA LEU A 371 -24.72 -8.23 19.66
C LEU A 371 -23.71 -9.37 19.88
N GLU A 372 -23.81 -10.07 21.01
CA GLU A 372 -22.88 -11.17 21.29
C GLU A 372 -23.31 -12.44 20.51
N GLY A 373 -22.46 -12.88 19.58
CA GLY A 373 -22.66 -14.09 18.79
C GLY A 373 -22.40 -15.39 19.56
N ASN A 374 -22.77 -16.52 18.94
CA ASN A 374 -22.53 -17.86 19.48
C ASN A 374 -21.08 -18.31 19.32
N TYR A 375 -20.39 -17.84 18.27
CA TYR A 375 -19.00 -18.19 18.01
C TYR A 375 -18.06 -17.41 18.92
N LYS A 376 -17.37 -18.13 19.82
CA LYS A 376 -16.42 -17.57 20.80
C LYS A 376 -14.95 -17.99 20.54
N GLY A 377 -14.70 -18.52 19.34
CA GLY A 377 -13.41 -19.08 18.94
C GLY A 377 -13.43 -20.61 18.85
N PRO A 378 -12.37 -21.24 18.37
CA PRO A 378 -12.30 -22.68 18.20
C PRO A 378 -12.27 -23.41 19.55
N LYS A 379 -13.02 -24.51 19.67
CA LYS A 379 -13.09 -25.34 20.88
C LYS A 379 -11.76 -26.00 21.24
N LYS A 380 -10.89 -26.30 20.25
CA LYS A 380 -9.57 -26.89 20.43
C LYS A 380 -8.55 -26.24 19.50
N LEU A 381 -7.38 -25.95 20.03
CA LEU A 381 -6.24 -25.41 19.27
C LEU A 381 -5.17 -26.51 19.10
N LYS A 382 -4.44 -26.46 17.99
CA LYS A 382 -3.18 -27.18 17.80
C LYS A 382 -2.05 -26.47 18.56
N ALA A 383 -0.93 -27.14 18.79
CA ALA A 383 0.27 -26.50 19.35
C ALA A 383 0.72 -25.25 18.56
N SER A 384 0.43 -25.20 17.26
CA SER A 384 0.69 -24.05 16.40
C SER A 384 -0.32 -22.89 16.55
N GLY A 385 -1.27 -22.93 17.50
CA GLY A 385 -2.32 -21.93 17.69
C GLY A 385 -3.46 -21.98 16.66
N LYS A 386 -3.37 -22.82 15.61
CA LYS A 386 -4.43 -23.01 14.62
C LYS A 386 -5.60 -23.81 15.20
N ALA A 387 -6.82 -23.56 14.71
CA ALA A 387 -7.97 -24.39 15.05
C ALA A 387 -7.74 -25.85 14.71
N ALA A 388 -8.02 -26.75 15.63
CA ALA A 388 -8.02 -28.19 15.34
C ALA A 388 -9.27 -28.51 14.51
N GLY A 389 -9.08 -29.09 13.31
CA GLY A 389 -10.19 -29.52 12.47
C GLY A 389 -11.08 -30.54 13.20
N SER A 390 -12.39 -30.41 13.07
CA SER A 390 -13.31 -31.47 13.47
C SER A 390 -12.97 -32.73 12.67
N LYS A 391 -12.72 -33.85 13.34
CA LYS A 391 -12.62 -35.15 12.64
C LYS A 391 -13.93 -35.34 11.87
N LYS A 392 -13.90 -35.28 10.53
CA LYS A 392 -15.01 -35.78 9.72
C LYS A 392 -15.26 -37.21 10.15
N LYS A 393 -16.41 -37.52 10.75
CA LYS A 393 -16.85 -38.89 10.96
C LYS A 393 -16.81 -39.57 9.57
N LYS A 394 -15.89 -40.53 9.41
CA LYS A 394 -15.92 -41.45 8.29
C LYS A 394 -17.28 -42.15 8.33
N VAL A 395 -18.18 -41.80 7.43
CA VAL A 395 -19.38 -42.58 7.19
C VAL A 395 -18.88 -43.95 6.71
N LYS A 396 -19.04 -44.99 7.54
CA LYS A 396 -18.82 -46.36 7.15
C LYS A 396 -19.75 -46.66 6.01
N LYS A 397 -19.27 -46.78 4.77
CA LYS A 397 -19.99 -47.40 3.68
C LYS A 397 -20.23 -48.86 4.08
N ASN A 398 -21.44 -49.20 4.48
CA ASN A 398 -21.89 -50.57 4.62
C ASN A 398 -21.90 -51.18 3.22
N ASN A 399 -20.91 -52.01 2.92
CA ASN A 399 -20.93 -52.91 1.77
C ASN A 399 -22.00 -53.99 2.00
N LEU A 400 -23.17 -53.78 1.49
CA LEU A 400 -24.14 -54.87 1.26
C LEU A 400 -23.61 -55.72 0.09
N LYS A 401 -22.91 -56.79 0.44
CA LYS A 401 -22.64 -57.88 -0.51
C LYS A 401 -23.95 -58.66 -0.72
N THR A 402 -24.61 -58.39 -1.82
CA THR A 402 -25.67 -59.23 -2.32
C THR A 402 -25.05 -60.50 -2.89
N LYS A 403 -25.23 -61.62 -2.18
CA LYS A 403 -24.98 -62.95 -2.69
C LYS A 403 -25.98 -63.26 -3.83
N ALA A 404 -25.53 -63.27 -5.07
CA ALA A 404 -26.23 -63.93 -6.12
C ALA A 404 -26.01 -65.44 -5.97
N LYS A 405 -27.06 -66.19 -5.61
CA LYS A 405 -27.10 -67.64 -5.69
C LYS A 405 -27.40 -68.03 -7.13
N LYS A 406 -26.65 -69.03 -7.57
CA LYS A 406 -26.87 -69.81 -8.76
C LYS A 406 -28.29 -70.38 -8.80
N LYS A 407 -28.94 -70.35 -9.97
CA LYS A 407 -29.48 -71.49 -10.69
C LYS A 407 -29.58 -71.09 -12.18
#